data_181def3e2d8d841fbf15bac4c6a53c82
#
_entry.id   181def3e2d8d841fbf15bac4c6a53c82
#
_cell.length_a   1.000
_cell.length_b   1.000
_cell.length_c   1.000
_cell.angle_alpha   90.00
_cell.angle_beta   90.00
_cell.angle_gamma   90.00
#
_symmetry.space_group_name_H-M   'P 1'
#
loop_
_entity.id
_entity.type
_entity.pdbx_description
1 polymer ?
#
loop_
_entity_poly.entity_id
_entity_poly.type
_entity_poly.pdbx_seq_one_letter_code
_entity_poly.pdbx_strand_id
1 'polypeptide(L)'
;MLERFLEEGRPLVAVHRGKNGASVAENTVYSALTAFEEGADIVEFDVLRTLDNKIAVFHENMDFRIVFPAWPIRLSLMSELKKRRLRSAYGGLLDYGINDLEEYLSALKGKGLLNFDRIWYADVVKCLEIVKKLDMFDQILFKGYVRPGRNRLLDIFRNYPDAWFMPICKKSSNYPLALGECEKHGVKMRGVEVLFYDEQDLFSRADFVEKERKAGRFVWVNSITLDGKPDMCANHGDNFALFGDRNKHWGFLLDRGYRVIQTDWPVQLNAFLDEKFGKK
;
A
#
# COMPACT_ATOMS: atom_id res chain seq x y z
N MET A 1 1.09 16.36 4.85
CA MET A 1 1.01 15.03 5.52
C MET A 1 2.13 14.08 5.05
N LEU A 2 2.46 14.04 3.78
CA LEU A 2 3.45 13.11 3.22
C LEU A 2 4.89 13.32 3.74
N GLU A 3 5.26 14.50 4.22
CA GLU A 3 6.59 14.76 4.78
C GLU A 3 6.95 13.81 5.94
N ARG A 4 5.96 13.26 6.63
CA ARG A 4 6.17 12.25 7.67
C ARG A 4 6.97 11.02 7.19
N PHE A 5 6.92 10.70 5.90
CA PHE A 5 7.73 9.61 5.34
C PHE A 5 9.25 9.88 5.42
N LEU A 6 9.65 11.14 5.48
CA LEU A 6 11.05 11.56 5.51
C LEU A 6 11.57 11.87 6.93
N GLU A 7 10.68 11.86 7.93
CA GLU A 7 11.04 12.07 9.33
C GLU A 7 11.81 10.87 9.88
N GLU A 8 12.69 11.11 10.85
CA GLU A 8 13.38 10.05 11.59
C GLU A 8 12.55 9.56 12.78
N GLY A 9 12.92 8.40 13.31
CA GLY A 9 12.34 7.85 14.53
C GLY A 9 11.46 6.63 14.28
N ARG A 10 10.37 6.53 15.03
CA ARG A 10 9.45 5.39 14.98
C ARG A 10 8.94 5.15 13.54
N PRO A 11 9.02 3.90 13.02
CA PRO A 11 8.46 3.56 11.72
C PRO A 11 6.97 3.87 11.62
N LEU A 12 6.52 4.19 10.41
CA LEU A 12 5.09 4.31 10.09
C LEU A 12 4.49 2.93 9.85
N VAL A 13 3.32 2.71 10.41
CA VAL A 13 2.55 1.46 10.25
C VAL A 13 1.59 1.61 9.08
N ALA A 14 1.81 0.83 8.02
CA ALA A 14 0.92 0.76 6.88
C ALA A 14 0.05 -0.51 6.97
N VAL A 15 -1.26 -0.37 6.75
CA VAL A 15 -2.20 -1.49 6.81
C VAL A 15 -2.66 -1.85 5.41
N HIS A 16 -2.42 -3.11 5.03
CA HIS A 16 -2.71 -3.69 3.72
C HIS A 16 -4.22 -3.80 3.50
N ARG A 17 -4.75 -3.09 2.51
CA ARG A 17 -6.18 -3.00 2.14
C ARG A 17 -7.11 -2.55 3.27
N GLY A 18 -6.55 -1.85 4.27
CA GLY A 18 -7.24 -1.55 5.51
C GLY A 18 -7.48 -2.80 6.37
N LYS A 19 -8.22 -2.65 7.48
CA LYS A 19 -8.55 -3.77 8.35
C LYS A 19 -9.51 -4.74 7.66
N ASN A 20 -9.10 -6.01 7.54
CA ASN A 20 -9.95 -7.09 7.09
C ASN A 20 -10.19 -8.07 8.24
N GLY A 21 -11.45 -8.41 8.49
CA GLY A 21 -11.81 -9.35 9.55
C GLY A 21 -13.16 -9.04 10.18
N ALA A 22 -13.70 -9.96 10.97
CA ALA A 22 -15.04 -9.86 11.54
C ALA A 22 -16.08 -9.48 10.46
N SER A 23 -16.80 -8.38 10.63
CA SER A 23 -17.80 -7.86 9.67
C SER A 23 -17.25 -6.73 8.80
N VAL A 24 -15.92 -6.68 8.59
CA VAL A 24 -15.27 -5.67 7.76
C VAL A 24 -14.60 -6.34 6.57
N ALA A 25 -14.93 -5.91 5.35
CA ALA A 25 -14.30 -6.36 4.12
C ALA A 25 -13.17 -5.41 3.71
N GLU A 26 -12.07 -5.98 3.18
CA GLU A 26 -10.93 -5.24 2.65
C GLU A 26 -11.31 -4.24 1.54
N ASN A 27 -10.47 -3.22 1.32
CA ASN A 27 -10.66 -2.22 0.25
C ASN A 27 -12.02 -1.49 0.33
N THR A 28 -12.46 -1.14 1.52
CA THR A 28 -13.68 -0.36 1.78
C THR A 28 -13.39 0.84 2.68
N VAL A 29 -14.27 1.83 2.67
CA VAL A 29 -14.20 2.96 3.62
C VAL A 29 -14.18 2.44 5.06
N TYR A 30 -14.98 1.41 5.37
CA TYR A 30 -15.02 0.82 6.72
C TYR A 30 -13.69 0.18 7.11
N SER A 31 -13.06 -0.56 6.18
CA SER A 31 -11.74 -1.16 6.46
C SER A 31 -10.66 -0.10 6.70
N ALA A 32 -10.71 1.01 5.97
CA ALA A 32 -9.76 2.09 6.14
C ALA A 32 -9.96 2.82 7.47
N LEU A 33 -11.20 3.18 7.81
CA LEU A 33 -11.51 3.85 9.07
C LEU A 33 -11.15 2.96 10.27
N THR A 34 -11.51 1.66 10.23
CA THR A 34 -11.13 0.71 11.29
C THR A 34 -9.60 0.59 11.43
N ALA A 35 -8.86 0.57 10.32
CA ALA A 35 -7.40 0.53 10.37
C ALA A 35 -6.82 1.78 11.06
N PHE A 36 -7.35 2.97 10.78
CA PHE A 36 -6.92 4.19 11.48
C PHE A 36 -7.25 4.15 12.97
N GLU A 37 -8.42 3.66 13.36
CA GLU A 37 -8.79 3.46 14.77
C GLU A 37 -7.87 2.43 15.47
N GLU A 38 -7.37 1.43 14.75
CA GLU A 38 -6.36 0.48 15.22
C GLU A 38 -4.92 1.01 15.19
N GLY A 39 -4.72 2.30 14.88
CA GLY A 39 -3.44 2.99 14.95
C GLY A 39 -2.61 2.97 13.67
N ALA A 40 -3.19 2.64 12.52
CA ALA A 40 -2.50 2.82 11.23
C ALA A 40 -2.09 4.27 11.01
N ASP A 41 -0.88 4.48 10.48
CA ASP A 41 -0.45 5.77 9.93
C ASP A 41 -0.88 5.91 8.48
N ILE A 42 -0.91 4.76 7.78
CA ILE A 42 -1.14 4.65 6.34
C ILE A 42 -2.12 3.51 6.11
N VAL A 43 -3.11 3.73 5.24
CA VAL A 43 -3.92 2.66 4.69
C VAL A 43 -3.57 2.46 3.22
N GLU A 44 -3.16 1.25 2.88
CA GLU A 44 -2.97 0.86 1.49
C GLU A 44 -4.29 0.39 0.90
N PHE A 45 -4.54 0.70 -0.38
CA PHE A 45 -5.72 0.28 -1.11
C PHE A 45 -5.45 0.03 -2.59
N ASP A 46 -6.22 -0.88 -3.17
CA ASP A 46 -6.14 -1.29 -4.57
C ASP A 46 -7.24 -0.67 -5.41
N VAL A 47 -6.99 -0.53 -6.71
CA VAL A 47 -8.01 -0.09 -7.66
C VAL A 47 -8.13 -0.99 -8.89
N LEU A 48 -9.32 -0.98 -9.49
CA LEU A 48 -9.63 -1.73 -10.67
C LEU A 48 -10.60 -0.94 -11.57
N ARG A 49 -10.36 -0.95 -12.90
CA ARG A 49 -11.25 -0.32 -13.86
C ARG A 49 -12.47 -1.20 -14.13
N THR A 50 -13.67 -0.61 -14.10
CA THR A 50 -14.94 -1.22 -14.48
C THR A 50 -15.20 -1.14 -15.98
N LEU A 51 -16.26 -1.82 -16.46
CA LEU A 51 -16.66 -1.82 -17.87
C LEU A 51 -17.00 -0.40 -18.39
N ASP A 52 -17.68 0.42 -17.58
CA ASP A 52 -18.04 1.80 -17.88
C ASP A 52 -16.92 2.82 -17.57
N ASN A 53 -15.67 2.34 -17.50
CA ASN A 53 -14.49 3.15 -17.25
C ASN A 53 -14.57 3.99 -15.96
N LYS A 54 -15.27 3.48 -14.93
CA LYS A 54 -15.18 3.99 -13.57
C LYS A 54 -14.05 3.26 -12.83
N ILE A 55 -13.68 3.76 -11.65
CA ILE A 55 -12.60 3.21 -10.83
C ILE A 55 -13.21 2.63 -9.56
N ALA A 56 -13.18 1.32 -9.41
CA ALA A 56 -13.59 0.62 -8.19
C ALA A 56 -12.40 0.49 -7.25
N VAL A 57 -12.62 0.69 -5.96
CA VAL A 57 -11.64 0.35 -4.92
C VAL A 57 -11.77 -1.14 -4.64
N PHE A 58 -10.87 -1.93 -5.23
CA PHE A 58 -10.96 -3.38 -5.22
C PHE A 58 -9.67 -4.03 -5.74
N HIS A 59 -9.28 -5.16 -5.13
CA HIS A 59 -8.16 -5.97 -5.62
C HIS A 59 -8.63 -6.96 -6.69
N GLU A 60 -7.90 -7.08 -7.79
CA GLU A 60 -8.20 -8.08 -8.82
C GLU A 60 -8.19 -9.52 -8.27
N ASN A 61 -8.98 -10.38 -8.90
CA ASN A 61 -9.11 -11.80 -8.54
C ASN A 61 -9.73 -12.09 -7.16
N MET A 62 -10.33 -11.08 -6.49
CA MET A 62 -11.07 -11.26 -5.24
C MET A 62 -12.58 -11.36 -5.46
N ASP A 63 -13.07 -11.22 -6.71
CA ASP A 63 -14.48 -11.18 -7.07
C ASP A 63 -15.26 -12.37 -6.51
N PHE A 64 -14.72 -13.59 -6.64
CA PHE A 64 -15.40 -14.81 -6.21
C PHE A 64 -15.35 -15.03 -4.70
N ARG A 65 -14.40 -14.38 -4.00
CA ARG A 65 -14.24 -14.52 -2.56
C ARG A 65 -15.14 -13.56 -1.79
N ILE A 66 -15.19 -12.30 -2.19
CA ILE A 66 -15.80 -11.24 -1.38
C ILE A 66 -17.00 -10.52 -2.00
N VAL A 67 -17.33 -10.75 -3.27
CA VAL A 67 -18.50 -10.13 -3.94
C VAL A 67 -19.65 -11.11 -4.04
N PHE A 68 -20.89 -10.70 -3.72
CA PHE A 68 -22.06 -11.55 -3.85
C PHE A 68 -23.23 -10.84 -4.55
N PRO A 69 -23.85 -11.49 -5.54
CA PRO A 69 -23.36 -12.69 -6.24
C PRO A 69 -22.00 -12.40 -6.91
N ALA A 70 -21.13 -13.41 -6.96
CA ALA A 70 -19.81 -13.28 -7.58
C ALA A 70 -19.91 -12.92 -9.06
N TRP A 71 -19.18 -11.89 -9.46
CA TRP A 71 -19.14 -11.45 -10.85
C TRP A 71 -17.86 -10.63 -11.10
N PRO A 72 -17.20 -10.80 -12.26
CA PRO A 72 -15.97 -10.06 -12.56
C PRO A 72 -16.18 -8.55 -12.56
N ILE A 73 -15.46 -7.84 -11.70
CA ILE A 73 -15.55 -6.38 -11.57
C ILE A 73 -15.28 -5.67 -12.89
N ARG A 74 -14.29 -6.14 -13.66
CA ARG A 74 -13.91 -5.56 -14.95
C ARG A 74 -15.02 -5.63 -16.02
N LEU A 75 -15.95 -6.55 -15.86
CA LEU A 75 -17.09 -6.77 -16.78
C LEU A 75 -18.41 -6.18 -16.26
N SER A 76 -18.35 -5.43 -15.16
CA SER A 76 -19.52 -4.84 -14.51
C SER A 76 -19.56 -3.33 -14.70
N LEU A 77 -20.76 -2.77 -14.72
CA LEU A 77 -20.96 -1.33 -14.56
C LEU A 77 -20.82 -0.95 -13.07
N MET A 78 -20.31 0.22 -12.76
CA MET A 78 -20.18 0.68 -11.37
C MET A 78 -21.56 0.72 -10.68
N SER A 79 -22.61 1.13 -11.38
CA SER A 79 -23.98 1.16 -10.85
C SER A 79 -24.52 -0.21 -10.44
N GLU A 80 -24.05 -1.29 -11.08
CA GLU A 80 -24.37 -2.67 -10.72
C GLU A 80 -23.55 -3.14 -9.52
N LEU A 81 -22.25 -2.78 -9.48
CA LEU A 81 -21.36 -3.12 -8.39
C LEU A 81 -21.82 -2.53 -7.05
N LYS A 82 -22.32 -1.31 -7.05
CA LYS A 82 -22.87 -0.65 -5.87
C LYS A 82 -24.11 -1.35 -5.28
N LYS A 83 -24.82 -2.14 -6.08
CA LYS A 83 -25.96 -2.94 -5.62
C LYS A 83 -25.56 -4.31 -5.07
N ARG A 84 -24.31 -4.73 -5.30
CA ARG A 84 -23.79 -6.00 -4.80
C ARG A 84 -23.32 -5.86 -3.36
N ARG A 85 -23.52 -6.91 -2.58
CA ARG A 85 -23.07 -6.98 -1.20
C ARG A 85 -21.69 -7.63 -1.12
N LEU A 86 -20.91 -7.23 -0.16
CA LEU A 86 -19.64 -7.89 0.13
C LEU A 86 -19.84 -9.02 1.14
N ARG A 87 -18.90 -9.95 1.19
CA ARG A 87 -18.81 -10.99 2.21
C ARG A 87 -17.79 -10.60 3.27
N SER A 88 -18.14 -10.85 4.51
CA SER A 88 -17.19 -10.77 5.61
C SER A 88 -16.16 -11.92 5.53
N ALA A 89 -15.12 -11.85 6.37
CA ALA A 89 -14.16 -12.93 6.53
C ALA A 89 -14.81 -14.26 6.97
N TYR A 90 -15.96 -14.21 7.64
CA TYR A 90 -16.74 -15.38 8.06
C TYR A 90 -17.78 -15.84 7.01
N GLY A 91 -17.81 -15.24 5.82
CA GLY A 91 -18.72 -15.58 4.73
C GLY A 91 -20.11 -14.97 4.81
N GLY A 92 -20.45 -14.26 5.91
CA GLY A 92 -21.72 -13.53 6.04
C GLY A 92 -21.80 -12.36 5.06
N LEU A 93 -23.04 -12.04 4.60
CA LEU A 93 -23.27 -10.90 3.72
C LEU A 93 -23.32 -9.60 4.52
N LEU A 94 -22.54 -8.62 4.07
CA LEU A 94 -22.51 -7.27 4.62
C LEU A 94 -23.61 -6.41 3.96
N ASP A 95 -24.05 -5.36 4.61
CA ASP A 95 -25.07 -4.43 4.14
C ASP A 95 -24.52 -3.28 3.29
N TYR A 96 -23.25 -3.38 2.90
CA TYR A 96 -22.56 -2.44 2.03
C TYR A 96 -21.84 -3.15 0.87
N GLY A 97 -21.51 -2.38 -0.17
CA GLY A 97 -20.89 -2.84 -1.39
C GLY A 97 -19.53 -2.18 -1.67
N ILE A 98 -19.13 -2.26 -2.93
CA ILE A 98 -17.88 -1.69 -3.43
C ILE A 98 -17.98 -0.17 -3.51
N ASN A 99 -16.96 0.52 -3.02
CA ASN A 99 -16.82 1.97 -3.19
C ASN A 99 -16.22 2.31 -4.57
N ASP A 100 -16.67 3.38 -5.20
CA ASP A 100 -15.87 4.01 -6.24
C ASP A 100 -14.75 4.88 -5.62
N LEU A 101 -13.75 5.20 -6.44
CA LEU A 101 -12.56 5.91 -5.95
C LEU A 101 -12.88 7.28 -5.36
N GLU A 102 -13.79 8.05 -5.96
CA GLU A 102 -14.13 9.40 -5.48
C GLU A 102 -14.85 9.34 -4.13
N GLU A 103 -15.77 8.41 -3.95
CA GLU A 103 -16.44 8.16 -2.67
C GLU A 103 -15.44 7.75 -1.58
N TYR A 104 -14.56 6.79 -1.91
CA TYR A 104 -13.54 6.30 -0.98
C TYR A 104 -12.62 7.41 -0.51
N LEU A 105 -12.03 8.16 -1.44
CA LEU A 105 -11.12 9.25 -1.13
C LEU A 105 -11.80 10.38 -0.37
N SER A 106 -13.02 10.75 -0.77
CA SER A 106 -13.79 11.81 -0.09
C SER A 106 -14.07 11.47 1.38
N ALA A 107 -14.41 10.21 1.67
CA ALA A 107 -14.66 9.74 3.03
C ALA A 107 -13.39 9.73 3.91
N LEU A 108 -12.21 9.57 3.29
CA LEU A 108 -10.93 9.45 4.00
C LEU A 108 -10.10 10.74 3.97
N LYS A 109 -10.58 11.80 3.35
CA LYS A 109 -9.86 13.09 3.31
C LYS A 109 -9.58 13.58 4.74
N GLY A 110 -8.29 13.84 5.02
CA GLY A 110 -7.82 14.34 6.33
C GLY A 110 -7.78 13.29 7.46
N LYS A 111 -8.10 12.00 7.19
CA LYS A 111 -8.10 10.96 8.24
C LYS A 111 -6.72 10.37 8.52
N GLY A 112 -5.87 10.23 7.52
CA GLY A 112 -4.53 9.66 7.62
C GLY A 112 -3.89 9.57 6.26
N LEU A 113 -2.69 9.01 6.17
CA LEU A 113 -2.00 8.80 4.91
C LEU A 113 -2.64 7.63 4.13
N LEU A 114 -2.61 7.72 2.81
CA LEU A 114 -3.11 6.68 1.92
C LEU A 114 -1.99 6.22 0.99
N ASN A 115 -1.92 4.92 0.72
CA ASN A 115 -1.04 4.35 -0.29
C ASN A 115 -1.86 3.76 -1.43
N PHE A 116 -1.73 4.34 -2.61
CA PHE A 116 -2.49 3.99 -3.79
C PHE A 116 -1.74 2.91 -4.59
N ASP A 117 -2.17 1.66 -4.46
CA ASP A 117 -1.64 0.54 -5.21
C ASP A 117 -2.45 0.25 -6.48
N ARG A 118 -1.88 -0.55 -7.36
CA ARG A 118 -2.49 -1.11 -8.59
C ARG A 118 -3.06 -0.09 -9.56
N ILE A 119 -2.62 1.17 -9.48
CA ILE A 119 -3.06 2.24 -10.38
C ILE A 119 -2.91 1.87 -11.87
N TRP A 120 -1.98 0.94 -12.21
CA TRP A 120 -1.79 0.43 -13.57
C TRP A 120 -2.93 -0.48 -14.08
N TYR A 121 -3.85 -0.92 -13.21
CA TYR A 121 -5.07 -1.63 -13.59
C TYR A 121 -6.27 -0.69 -13.80
N ALA A 122 -6.07 0.60 -13.60
CA ALA A 122 -7.05 1.64 -13.78
C ALA A 122 -6.65 2.60 -14.92
N ASP A 123 -7.45 3.63 -15.14
CA ASP A 123 -7.06 4.79 -15.91
C ASP A 123 -6.25 5.74 -15.01
N VAL A 124 -4.92 5.73 -15.19
CA VAL A 124 -3.98 6.48 -14.35
C VAL A 124 -4.28 7.98 -14.35
N VAL A 125 -4.57 8.56 -15.52
CA VAL A 125 -4.88 9.98 -15.65
C VAL A 125 -6.15 10.30 -14.87
N LYS A 126 -7.18 9.50 -15.05
CA LYS A 126 -8.45 9.67 -14.33
C LYS A 126 -8.29 9.57 -12.81
N CYS A 127 -7.47 8.63 -12.33
CA CYS A 127 -7.17 8.52 -10.91
C CYS A 127 -6.49 9.80 -10.37
N LEU A 128 -5.47 10.29 -11.07
CA LEU A 128 -4.75 11.52 -10.69
C LEU A 128 -5.64 12.76 -10.74
N GLU A 129 -6.53 12.87 -11.74
CA GLU A 129 -7.51 13.97 -11.82
C GLU A 129 -8.55 13.92 -10.69
N ILE A 130 -8.97 12.73 -10.23
CA ILE A 130 -9.84 12.61 -9.04
C ILE A 130 -9.10 13.09 -7.80
N VAL A 131 -7.85 12.65 -7.60
CA VAL A 131 -7.02 13.09 -6.46
C VAL A 131 -6.79 14.60 -6.48
N LYS A 132 -6.51 15.18 -7.66
CA LYS A 132 -6.35 16.61 -7.85
C LYS A 132 -7.64 17.38 -7.54
N LYS A 133 -8.78 16.90 -8.06
CA LYS A 133 -10.11 17.50 -7.80
C LYS A 133 -10.43 17.55 -6.30
N LEU A 134 -10.04 16.50 -5.56
CA LEU A 134 -10.25 16.40 -4.13
C LEU A 134 -9.19 17.14 -3.31
N ASP A 135 -8.13 17.69 -3.95
CA ASP A 135 -7.00 18.32 -3.27
C ASP A 135 -6.37 17.40 -2.22
N MET A 136 -5.92 16.21 -2.67
CA MET A 136 -5.39 15.16 -1.79
C MET A 136 -3.98 14.69 -2.15
N PHE A 137 -3.23 15.42 -2.99
CA PHE A 137 -1.85 15.02 -3.32
C PHE A 137 -0.92 15.02 -2.10
N ASP A 138 -1.19 15.82 -1.08
CA ASP A 138 -0.43 15.86 0.17
C ASP A 138 -0.73 14.69 1.12
N GLN A 139 -1.74 13.86 0.79
CA GLN A 139 -2.21 12.73 1.60
C GLN A 139 -1.90 11.37 0.95
N ILE A 140 -1.62 11.33 -0.36
CA ILE A 140 -1.57 10.07 -1.13
C ILE A 140 -0.16 9.80 -1.66
N LEU A 141 0.38 8.62 -1.33
CA LEU A 141 1.57 8.03 -1.91
C LEU A 141 1.16 7.04 -3.01
N PHE A 142 1.62 7.26 -4.23
CA PHE A 142 1.40 6.35 -5.35
C PHE A 142 2.55 5.36 -5.50
N LYS A 143 2.24 4.12 -5.85
CA LYS A 143 3.26 3.13 -6.16
C LYS A 143 3.03 2.44 -7.50
N GLY A 144 4.08 1.88 -8.08
CA GLY A 144 3.96 1.16 -9.33
C GLY A 144 5.26 0.53 -9.82
N TYR A 145 5.13 -0.31 -10.84
CA TYR A 145 6.28 -0.96 -11.45
C TYR A 145 6.93 -0.08 -12.49
N VAL A 146 8.26 0.08 -12.38
CA VAL A 146 9.09 0.72 -13.40
C VAL A 146 9.70 -0.36 -14.29
N ARG A 147 9.61 -0.18 -15.61
CA ARG A 147 10.09 -1.13 -16.63
C ARG A 147 11.15 -0.47 -17.52
N PRO A 148 12.07 -1.24 -18.12
CA PRO A 148 13.02 -0.67 -19.06
C PRO A 148 12.34 -0.14 -20.33
N GLY A 149 12.83 0.98 -20.86
CA GLY A 149 12.37 1.55 -22.12
C GLY A 149 11.20 2.50 -21.97
N ARG A 150 10.13 2.34 -22.78
CA ARG A 150 8.95 3.23 -22.72
C ARG A 150 8.14 2.95 -21.48
N ASN A 151 8.12 3.90 -20.54
CA ASN A 151 7.41 3.78 -19.28
C ASN A 151 6.21 4.74 -19.22
N ARG A 152 5.05 4.29 -19.75
CA ARG A 152 3.83 5.10 -19.81
C ARG A 152 3.41 5.63 -18.44
N LEU A 153 3.66 4.88 -17.36
CA LEU A 153 3.31 5.31 -16.00
C LEU A 153 4.10 6.57 -15.64
N LEU A 154 5.43 6.55 -15.82
CA LEU A 154 6.29 7.70 -15.54
C LEU A 154 6.01 8.88 -16.50
N ASP A 155 5.69 8.60 -17.79
CA ASP A 155 5.28 9.64 -18.75
C ASP A 155 4.03 10.42 -18.27
N ILE A 156 3.12 9.75 -17.55
CA ILE A 156 1.96 10.41 -16.96
C ILE A 156 2.36 11.17 -15.70
N PHE A 157 3.06 10.50 -14.76
CA PHE A 157 3.42 11.11 -13.46
C PHE A 157 4.27 12.37 -13.58
N ARG A 158 5.11 12.50 -14.62
CA ARG A 158 5.90 13.73 -14.86
C ARG A 158 5.03 14.99 -15.01
N ASN A 159 3.75 14.85 -15.38
CA ASN A 159 2.81 15.96 -15.51
C ASN A 159 2.07 16.28 -14.19
N TYR A 160 2.37 15.54 -13.12
CA TYR A 160 1.78 15.71 -11.78
C TYR A 160 2.91 15.80 -10.74
N PRO A 161 3.67 16.91 -10.69
CA PRO A 161 4.87 17.04 -9.85
C PRO A 161 4.58 16.96 -8.35
N ASP A 162 3.34 17.23 -7.93
CA ASP A 162 2.89 17.15 -6.55
C ASP A 162 2.56 15.69 -6.14
N ALA A 163 2.40 14.79 -7.10
CA ALA A 163 2.15 13.38 -6.82
C ALA A 163 3.43 12.68 -6.33
N TRP A 164 3.40 12.14 -5.11
CA TRP A 164 4.50 11.34 -4.58
C TRP A 164 4.48 9.94 -5.17
N PHE A 165 5.58 9.55 -5.80
CA PHE A 165 5.73 8.26 -6.45
C PHE A 165 6.82 7.41 -5.80
N MET A 166 6.51 6.12 -5.63
CA MET A 166 7.38 5.10 -5.08
C MET A 166 7.37 3.86 -6.02
N PRO A 167 8.52 3.47 -6.62
CA PRO A 167 8.60 2.23 -7.38
C PRO A 167 8.57 1.00 -6.47
N ILE A 168 8.00 -0.10 -6.99
CA ILE A 168 8.04 -1.43 -6.38
C ILE A 168 9.21 -2.21 -6.97
N CYS A 169 10.16 -2.60 -6.13
CA CYS A 169 11.32 -3.40 -6.50
C CYS A 169 11.23 -4.82 -5.91
N LYS A 170 10.84 -5.79 -6.74
CA LYS A 170 10.74 -7.21 -6.35
C LYS A 170 12.09 -7.93 -6.24
N LYS A 171 13.15 -7.31 -6.75
CA LYS A 171 14.54 -7.81 -6.72
C LYS A 171 15.47 -6.61 -6.64
N SER A 172 16.56 -6.75 -5.92
CA SER A 172 17.57 -5.70 -5.79
C SER A 172 18.17 -5.27 -7.13
N SER A 173 18.25 -6.18 -8.10
CA SER A 173 18.67 -5.87 -9.48
C SER A 173 17.72 -4.92 -10.23
N ASN A 174 16.48 -4.75 -9.79
CA ASN A 174 15.53 -3.80 -10.38
C ASN A 174 15.74 -2.36 -9.90
N TYR A 175 16.43 -2.15 -8.77
CA TYR A 175 16.54 -0.85 -8.14
C TYR A 175 17.31 0.19 -9.00
N PRO A 176 18.51 -0.11 -9.58
CA PRO A 176 19.21 0.85 -10.44
C PRO A 176 18.39 1.28 -11.65
N LEU A 177 17.63 0.34 -12.23
CA LEU A 177 16.71 0.62 -13.33
C LEU A 177 15.59 1.57 -12.90
N ALA A 178 14.95 1.28 -11.75
CA ALA A 178 13.87 2.11 -11.23
C ALA A 178 14.32 3.55 -10.97
N LEU A 179 15.49 3.73 -10.36
CA LEU A 179 16.08 5.03 -10.10
C LEU A 179 16.39 5.77 -11.41
N GLY A 180 17.11 5.14 -12.35
CA GLY A 180 17.48 5.75 -13.62
C GLY A 180 16.30 6.11 -14.52
N GLU A 181 15.26 5.26 -14.58
CA GLU A 181 14.05 5.57 -15.36
C GLU A 181 13.25 6.72 -14.73
N CYS A 182 13.13 6.77 -13.39
CA CYS A 182 12.50 7.92 -12.72
C CYS A 182 13.23 9.22 -13.04
N GLU A 183 14.55 9.25 -12.94
CA GLU A 183 15.38 10.43 -13.28
C GLU A 183 15.21 10.82 -14.75
N LYS A 184 15.31 9.87 -15.67
CA LYS A 184 15.15 10.08 -17.12
C LYS A 184 13.78 10.68 -17.49
N HIS A 185 12.72 10.26 -16.81
CA HIS A 185 11.37 10.77 -17.02
C HIS A 185 11.05 12.02 -16.19
N GLY A 186 11.97 12.53 -15.38
CA GLY A 186 11.74 13.69 -14.53
C GLY A 186 10.74 13.47 -13.39
N VAL A 187 10.55 12.20 -12.99
CA VAL A 187 9.69 11.83 -11.86
C VAL A 187 10.54 11.72 -10.60
N LYS A 188 10.23 12.51 -9.59
CA LYS A 188 10.94 12.44 -8.31
C LYS A 188 10.55 11.19 -7.54
N MET A 189 11.47 10.22 -7.48
CA MET A 189 11.33 9.04 -6.64
C MET A 189 11.42 9.46 -5.17
N ARG A 190 10.34 9.29 -4.39
CA ARG A 190 10.26 9.70 -2.98
C ARG A 190 10.67 8.60 -2.00
N GLY A 191 10.56 7.35 -2.43
CA GLY A 191 10.94 6.17 -1.68
C GLY A 191 10.97 4.95 -2.59
N VAL A 192 11.18 3.78 -2.00
CA VAL A 192 11.15 2.49 -2.71
C VAL A 192 10.47 1.44 -1.84
N GLU A 193 9.51 0.71 -2.43
CA GLU A 193 8.99 -0.52 -1.84
C GLU A 193 9.90 -1.68 -2.24
N VAL A 194 10.42 -2.40 -1.23
CA VAL A 194 11.36 -3.49 -1.44
C VAL A 194 10.77 -4.84 -1.02
N LEU A 195 11.05 -5.86 -1.82
CA LEU A 195 10.79 -7.26 -1.50
C LEU A 195 12.12 -8.00 -1.54
N PHE A 196 12.40 -8.78 -0.52
CA PHE A 196 13.60 -9.64 -0.45
C PHE A 196 13.26 -10.96 0.24
N TYR A 197 13.90 -12.02 -0.19
CA TYR A 197 13.63 -13.40 0.25
C TYR A 197 14.84 -14.03 0.93
N ASP A 198 15.96 -13.29 1.01
CA ASP A 198 17.23 -13.70 1.60
C ASP A 198 17.80 -12.53 2.40
N GLU A 199 18.30 -12.82 3.60
CA GLU A 199 18.98 -11.84 4.46
C GLU A 199 20.28 -11.29 3.85
N GLN A 200 20.85 -11.94 2.84
CA GLN A 200 22.02 -11.45 2.11
C GLN A 200 21.68 -10.49 0.97
N ASP A 201 20.39 -10.31 0.63
CA ASP A 201 19.96 -9.39 -0.42
C ASP A 201 20.32 -7.94 -0.04
N LEU A 202 20.64 -7.12 -1.04
CA LEU A 202 20.93 -5.70 -0.86
C LEU A 202 19.81 -4.99 -0.07
N PHE A 203 18.57 -5.34 -0.32
CA PHE A 203 17.44 -4.69 0.32
C PHE A 203 17.32 -4.97 1.82
N SER A 204 17.89 -6.08 2.32
CA SER A 204 17.90 -6.40 3.75
C SER A 204 19.00 -5.66 4.53
N ARG A 205 19.85 -4.89 3.88
CA ARG A 205 21.03 -4.26 4.47
C ARG A 205 20.73 -2.88 5.02
N ALA A 206 21.17 -2.61 6.25
CA ALA A 206 21.01 -1.30 6.88
C ALA A 206 21.74 -0.17 6.11
N ASP A 207 22.89 -0.45 5.48
CA ASP A 207 23.63 0.54 4.70
C ASP A 207 22.88 0.96 3.43
N PHE A 208 22.07 0.07 2.81
CA PHE A 208 21.17 0.42 1.73
C PHE A 208 20.09 1.39 2.22
N VAL A 209 19.42 1.07 3.31
CA VAL A 209 18.35 1.90 3.89
C VAL A 209 18.89 3.28 4.28
N GLU A 210 20.04 3.31 4.91
CA GLU A 210 20.71 4.56 5.30
C GLU A 210 21.13 5.41 4.08
N LYS A 211 21.62 4.77 3.01
CA LYS A 211 21.91 5.45 1.74
C LYS A 211 20.68 6.12 1.15
N GLU A 212 19.55 5.43 1.17
CA GLU A 212 18.28 5.98 0.66
C GLU A 212 17.81 7.15 1.54
N ARG A 213 17.88 7.00 2.85
CA ARG A 213 17.56 8.07 3.80
C ARG A 213 18.40 9.33 3.56
N LYS A 214 19.71 9.20 3.40
CA LYS A 214 20.63 10.31 3.07
C LYS A 214 20.34 10.96 1.74
N ALA A 215 19.76 10.21 0.80
CA ALA A 215 19.31 10.73 -0.50
C ALA A 215 17.91 11.37 -0.44
N GLY A 216 17.31 11.50 0.75
CA GLY A 216 15.96 12.05 0.95
C GLY A 216 14.86 11.12 0.45
N ARG A 217 15.08 9.80 0.51
CA ARG A 217 14.12 8.77 0.14
C ARG A 217 13.89 7.82 1.30
N PHE A 218 12.66 7.35 1.45
CA PHE A 218 12.32 6.33 2.45
C PHE A 218 12.32 4.92 1.83
N VAL A 219 12.45 3.90 2.68
CA VAL A 219 12.31 2.50 2.29
C VAL A 219 11.08 1.90 2.98
N TRP A 220 10.24 1.26 2.17
CA TRP A 220 9.02 0.55 2.56
C TRP A 220 9.25 -0.95 2.47
N VAL A 221 8.96 -1.68 3.55
CA VAL A 221 9.04 -3.15 3.60
C VAL A 221 7.67 -3.76 3.88
N ASN A 222 7.43 -4.95 3.31
CA ASN A 222 6.20 -5.72 3.49
C ASN A 222 6.40 -6.83 4.51
N SER A 223 5.83 -6.66 5.71
CA SER A 223 5.77 -7.68 6.77
C SER A 223 4.57 -8.61 6.61
N ILE A 224 3.64 -8.30 5.71
CA ILE A 224 2.44 -9.10 5.47
C ILE A 224 2.76 -10.52 5.00
N THR A 225 1.91 -11.47 5.39
CA THR A 225 1.99 -12.85 4.93
C THR A 225 0.84 -13.13 3.97
N LEU A 226 1.16 -13.44 2.72
CA LEU A 226 0.17 -13.81 1.71
C LEU A 226 0.05 -15.33 1.61
N ASP A 227 -1.18 -15.85 1.58
CA ASP A 227 -1.47 -17.28 1.48
C ASP A 227 -0.70 -17.96 0.34
N GLY A 228 0.04 -19.03 0.66
CA GLY A 228 0.81 -19.80 -0.30
C GLY A 228 1.97 -19.07 -0.98
N LYS A 229 2.39 -17.92 -0.45
CA LYS A 229 3.53 -17.15 -0.94
C LYS A 229 4.68 -17.17 0.05
N PRO A 230 5.94 -17.09 -0.43
CA PRO A 230 7.08 -16.83 0.45
C PRO A 230 6.92 -15.50 1.17
N ASP A 231 7.44 -15.44 2.39
CA ASP A 231 7.56 -14.19 3.13
C ASP A 231 8.40 -13.17 2.36
N MET A 232 7.92 -11.93 2.27
CA MET A 232 8.51 -10.89 1.42
C MET A 232 9.64 -10.09 2.08
N CYS A 233 10.02 -10.47 3.30
CA CYS A 233 11.12 -9.89 4.07
C CYS A 233 11.98 -10.97 4.77
N ALA A 234 12.34 -12.04 4.03
CA ALA A 234 13.27 -13.08 4.43
C ALA A 234 12.89 -13.77 5.77
N ASN A 235 11.62 -14.15 5.95
CA ASN A 235 11.05 -14.75 7.15
C ASN A 235 11.04 -13.83 8.39
N HIS A 236 11.03 -12.51 8.19
CA HIS A 236 10.86 -11.53 9.26
C HIS A 236 9.46 -10.89 9.27
N GLY A 237 8.50 -11.49 8.57
CA GLY A 237 7.13 -11.01 8.46
C GLY A 237 6.25 -11.32 9.68
N ASP A 238 4.99 -10.91 9.57
CA ASP A 238 4.00 -10.91 10.64
C ASP A 238 3.83 -12.27 11.32
N ASN A 239 3.69 -13.35 10.56
CA ASN A 239 3.49 -14.68 11.15
C ASN A 239 4.70 -15.15 11.97
N PHE A 240 5.93 -14.85 11.51
CA PHE A 240 7.12 -15.19 12.25
C PHE A 240 7.26 -14.38 13.55
N ALA A 241 6.86 -13.10 13.52
CA ALA A 241 6.88 -12.24 14.69
C ALA A 241 5.78 -12.61 15.71
N LEU A 242 4.56 -12.90 15.23
CA LEU A 242 3.41 -13.17 16.09
C LEU A 242 3.44 -14.56 16.74
N PHE A 243 3.86 -15.57 15.99
CA PHE A 243 3.90 -16.96 16.46
C PHE A 243 5.30 -17.40 16.95
N GLY A 244 6.29 -16.51 16.81
CA GLY A 244 7.67 -16.72 17.25
C GLY A 244 8.17 -15.61 18.17
N ASP A 245 9.25 -14.96 17.78
CA ASP A 245 9.92 -13.88 18.56
C ASP A 245 9.83 -12.53 17.83
N ARG A 246 9.08 -11.59 18.38
CA ARG A 246 8.92 -10.23 17.81
C ARG A 246 10.24 -9.49 17.71
N ASN A 247 11.15 -9.64 18.68
CA ASN A 247 12.45 -8.99 18.65
C ASN A 247 13.34 -9.55 17.54
N LYS A 248 13.27 -10.87 17.30
CA LYS A 248 14.01 -11.50 16.21
C LYS A 248 13.49 -11.09 14.83
N HIS A 249 12.19 -10.95 14.66
CA HIS A 249 11.56 -10.75 13.34
C HIS A 249 11.24 -9.29 13.07
N TRP A 250 10.27 -8.68 13.74
CA TRP A 250 10.02 -7.23 13.59
C TRP A 250 11.21 -6.40 14.06
N GLY A 251 11.94 -6.83 15.10
CA GLY A 251 13.19 -6.20 15.54
C GLY A 251 14.25 -6.15 14.44
N PHE A 252 14.38 -7.22 13.64
CA PHE A 252 15.24 -7.23 12.46
C PHE A 252 14.90 -6.08 11.49
N LEU A 253 13.61 -5.83 11.23
CA LEU A 253 13.17 -4.74 10.36
C LEU A 253 13.52 -3.37 10.97
N LEU A 254 13.35 -3.21 12.29
CA LEU A 254 13.70 -1.97 13.00
C LEU A 254 15.22 -1.69 12.94
N ASP A 255 16.06 -2.71 13.14
CA ASP A 255 17.52 -2.60 13.11
C ASP A 255 18.06 -2.18 11.74
N ARG A 256 17.32 -2.44 10.65
CA ARG A 256 17.65 -1.97 9.30
C ARG A 256 17.22 -0.53 9.04
N GLY A 257 16.33 0.02 9.87
CA GLY A 257 15.88 1.39 9.75
C GLY A 257 14.82 1.64 8.68
N TYR A 258 14.03 0.61 8.30
CA TYR A 258 12.90 0.82 7.37
C TYR A 258 11.94 1.85 7.93
N ARG A 259 11.56 2.81 7.08
CA ARG A 259 10.68 3.90 7.48
C ARG A 259 9.21 3.49 7.53
N VAL A 260 8.79 2.57 6.68
CA VAL A 260 7.43 2.06 6.63
C VAL A 260 7.43 0.54 6.70
N ILE A 261 6.61 -0.01 7.60
CA ILE A 261 6.36 -1.44 7.71
C ILE A 261 4.88 -1.68 7.38
N GLN A 262 4.62 -2.42 6.30
CA GLN A 262 3.26 -2.82 5.94
C GLN A 262 2.90 -4.14 6.62
N THR A 263 1.76 -4.17 7.31
CA THR A 263 1.30 -5.29 8.13
C THR A 263 -0.20 -5.52 7.98
N ASP A 264 -0.66 -6.75 8.27
CA ASP A 264 -2.07 -7.06 8.49
C ASP A 264 -2.45 -6.99 10.00
N TRP A 265 -1.48 -6.68 10.89
CA TRP A 265 -1.61 -6.71 12.34
C TRP A 265 -1.22 -5.38 13.00
N PRO A 266 -1.95 -4.28 12.70
CA PRO A 266 -1.54 -2.94 13.15
C PRO A 266 -1.48 -2.79 14.66
N VAL A 267 -2.42 -3.37 15.40
CA VAL A 267 -2.47 -3.30 16.88
C VAL A 267 -1.23 -3.95 17.50
N GLN A 268 -0.85 -5.15 17.00
CA GLN A 268 0.27 -5.91 17.53
C GLN A 268 1.62 -5.28 17.17
N LEU A 269 1.75 -4.76 15.93
CA LEU A 269 2.94 -4.04 15.52
C LEU A 269 3.07 -2.72 16.29
N ASN A 270 1.99 -1.95 16.46
CA ASN A 270 2.01 -0.73 17.26
C ASN A 270 2.42 -1.00 18.71
N ALA A 271 1.87 -2.04 19.35
CA ALA A 271 2.26 -2.41 20.71
C ALA A 271 3.77 -2.72 20.80
N PHE A 272 4.34 -3.44 19.81
CA PHE A 272 5.77 -3.69 19.74
C PHE A 272 6.59 -2.41 19.51
N LEU A 273 6.13 -1.51 18.66
CA LEU A 273 6.79 -0.22 18.45
C LEU A 273 6.72 0.69 19.69
N ASP A 274 5.62 0.64 20.44
CA ASP A 274 5.47 1.39 21.69
C ASP A 274 6.47 0.93 22.76
N GLU A 275 6.81 -0.36 22.81
CA GLU A 275 7.86 -0.90 23.69
C GLU A 275 9.26 -0.36 23.31
N LYS A 276 9.51 -0.09 22.00
CA LYS A 276 10.84 0.33 21.50
C LYS A 276 11.02 1.85 21.46
N PHE A 277 9.97 2.60 21.14
CA PHE A 277 10.03 4.04 20.87
C PHE A 277 9.20 4.89 21.84
N GLY A 278 8.45 4.27 22.76
CA GLY A 278 7.44 4.95 23.56
C GLY A 278 6.09 5.03 22.83
N LYS A 279 5.03 5.33 23.57
CA LYS A 279 3.67 5.48 23.02
C LYS A 279 3.62 6.63 22.01
N LYS A 280 2.83 6.43 20.99
CA LYS A 280 2.57 7.37 19.90
C LYS A 280 1.77 8.59 20.37
#